data_2a93647a9da1373601e046404a2362af
#
_entry.id   2a93647a9da1373601e046404a2362af
#
_cell.length_a   1.000
_cell.length_b   1.000
_cell.length_c   1.000
_cell.angle_alpha   90.00
_cell.angle_beta   90.00
_cell.angle_gamma   90.00
#
_symmetry.space_group_name_H-M   'P 1'
#
loop_
_entity.id
_entity.type
_entity.pdbx_description
1 polymer ?
#
loop_
_entity_poly.entity_id
_entity_poly.type
_entity_poly.pdbx_seq_one_letter_code
_entity_poly.pdbx_strand_id
1 'polypeptide(L)'
;TPIPRTMQMATSGVRDMSLITTPPTGRRPVIVHVGEYDPDVVSAAIRLEVGRGGQVYYVSNRVKTIDDAVARVHEAAPEARVGVAHGKMSPREVEDVMIEFATKKIDVLIATTIVESGIDNATANTLIIEDSQRLGLAQLYQLKGRVGRSATQAYAYFMFPGELPLTEEATARLTALSEFQDLGSGMRIAMRDLEIRGAGSLMGAEQHGNLSSVGFDLFTQMLGQAVAEARGDDDAGVEAASVGINLPADYFLSEEYLPAVDQRVLVYRKLAAAEDLESIDEVQEETEAAHGELPLAGLNLFNRARIRIRGERLGLESVTLSGGRITFLGVDVPKKVAFEFKNRYGAVNFPKSRKLSVPYKAGAGAGSGLGRGLDANDGTGPVAAALMLLQQLGASDDD
;
A
#
# COMPACT_ATOMS: atom_id res chain seq x y z
N THR A 1 -4.70 13.09 -7.93
CA THR A 1 -4.97 12.65 -6.54
C THR A 1 -4.84 11.14 -6.51
N PRO A 2 -4.00 10.57 -5.66
CA PRO A 2 -3.90 9.13 -5.50
C PRO A 2 -5.18 8.59 -4.85
N ILE A 3 -5.75 7.55 -5.43
CA ILE A 3 -6.97 6.91 -4.92
C ILE A 3 -6.70 5.38 -4.89
N PRO A 4 -6.00 4.87 -3.86
CA PRO A 4 -5.59 3.47 -3.80
C PRO A 4 -6.75 2.49 -3.94
N ARG A 5 -7.91 2.79 -3.33
CA ARG A 5 -9.11 1.95 -3.46
C ARG A 5 -9.66 1.90 -4.89
N THR A 6 -9.72 3.04 -5.58
CA THR A 6 -10.15 3.07 -6.98
C THR A 6 -9.16 2.34 -7.88
N MET A 7 -7.86 2.46 -7.58
CA MET A 7 -6.81 1.72 -8.25
C MET A 7 -6.99 0.21 -8.09
N GLN A 8 -7.23 -0.26 -6.87
CA GLN A 8 -7.49 -1.67 -6.59
C GLN A 8 -8.74 -2.18 -7.31
N MET A 9 -9.83 -1.39 -7.34
CA MET A 9 -11.04 -1.72 -8.12
C MET A 9 -10.76 -1.78 -9.63
N ALA A 10 -9.89 -0.91 -10.14
CA ALA A 10 -9.52 -0.91 -11.56
C ALA A 10 -8.63 -2.11 -11.91
N THR A 11 -7.70 -2.49 -11.04
CA THR A 11 -6.84 -3.67 -11.23
C THR A 11 -7.61 -4.98 -11.12
N SER A 12 -8.66 -5.03 -10.30
CA SER A 12 -9.56 -6.19 -10.19
C SER A 12 -10.66 -6.25 -11.27
N GLY A 13 -10.67 -5.32 -12.24
CA GLY A 13 -11.65 -5.31 -13.33
C GLY A 13 -13.05 -4.80 -12.95
N VAL A 14 -13.29 -4.44 -11.69
CA VAL A 14 -14.58 -3.94 -11.19
C VAL A 14 -14.94 -2.56 -11.74
N ARG A 15 -13.94 -1.74 -12.12
CA ARG A 15 -14.14 -0.38 -12.61
C ARG A 15 -13.15 -0.04 -13.72
N ASP A 16 -13.65 0.61 -14.77
CA ASP A 16 -12.79 1.22 -15.78
C ASP A 16 -12.13 2.49 -15.25
N MET A 17 -10.93 2.78 -15.72
CA MET A 17 -10.14 3.92 -15.30
C MET A 17 -9.49 4.60 -16.50
N SER A 18 -9.61 5.93 -16.56
CA SER A 18 -8.88 6.78 -17.51
C SER A 18 -7.85 7.61 -16.77
N LEU A 19 -6.67 7.78 -17.35
CA LEU A 19 -5.57 8.53 -16.79
C LEU A 19 -5.46 9.92 -17.41
N ILE A 20 -5.35 10.96 -16.58
CA ILE A 20 -5.03 12.32 -16.99
C ILE A 20 -3.58 12.56 -16.62
N THR A 21 -2.68 12.51 -17.62
CA THR A 21 -1.22 12.59 -17.42
C THR A 21 -0.63 13.97 -17.75
N THR A 22 -1.37 14.81 -18.52
CA THR A 22 -0.91 16.14 -18.90
C THR A 22 -1.10 17.13 -17.75
N PRO A 23 -0.01 17.69 -17.17
CA PRO A 23 -0.11 18.68 -16.12
C PRO A 23 -0.65 20.01 -16.65
N PRO A 24 -1.30 20.85 -15.80
CA PRO A 24 -1.70 22.19 -16.18
C PRO A 24 -0.51 23.06 -16.53
N THR A 25 -0.67 23.95 -17.52
CA THR A 25 0.35 24.88 -17.95
C THR A 25 0.72 25.88 -16.84
N GLY A 26 2.01 26.19 -16.68
CA GLY A 26 2.51 27.18 -15.71
C GLY A 26 2.64 26.69 -14.28
N ARG A 27 2.28 25.46 -13.96
CA ARG A 27 2.44 24.88 -12.63
C ARG A 27 3.86 24.29 -12.47
N ARG A 28 4.47 24.54 -11.31
CA ARG A 28 5.80 23.99 -10.97
C ARG A 28 5.66 22.80 -10.03
N PRO A 29 6.54 21.79 -10.14
CA PRO A 29 6.63 20.74 -9.13
C PRO A 29 6.89 21.33 -7.75
N VAL A 30 6.31 20.72 -6.72
CA VAL A 30 6.56 21.07 -5.32
C VAL A 30 7.88 20.44 -4.91
N ILE A 31 8.83 21.24 -4.44
CA ILE A 31 10.09 20.73 -3.89
C ILE A 31 9.81 20.07 -2.55
N VAL A 32 10.18 18.81 -2.44
CA VAL A 32 9.95 18.00 -1.26
C VAL A 32 11.23 17.88 -0.44
N HIS A 33 11.12 18.15 0.86
CA HIS A 33 12.13 17.86 1.86
C HIS A 33 11.60 16.81 2.83
N VAL A 34 12.35 15.73 3.05
CA VAL A 34 12.05 14.69 4.04
C VAL A 34 13.23 14.62 5.00
N GLY A 35 12.98 14.76 6.30
CA GLY A 35 14.07 14.78 7.28
C GLY A 35 13.59 14.79 8.72
N GLU A 36 14.53 14.69 9.64
CA GLU A 36 14.27 14.91 11.05
C GLU A 36 13.76 16.32 11.32
N TYR A 37 12.94 16.47 12.34
CA TYR A 37 12.44 17.77 12.74
C TYR A 37 13.57 18.67 13.19
N ASP A 38 13.78 19.76 12.47
CA ASP A 38 14.80 20.76 12.74
C ASP A 38 14.12 22.15 12.88
N PRO A 39 14.16 22.76 14.08
CA PRO A 39 13.58 24.09 14.32
C PRO A 39 14.13 25.17 13.41
N ASP A 40 15.43 25.11 13.06
CA ASP A 40 16.07 26.13 12.21
C ASP A 40 15.57 26.02 10.76
N VAL A 41 15.39 24.82 10.25
CA VAL A 41 14.79 24.57 8.93
C VAL A 41 13.34 25.05 8.88
N VAL A 42 12.56 24.76 9.93
CA VAL A 42 11.16 25.19 10.05
C VAL A 42 11.08 26.73 10.11
N SER A 43 11.93 27.37 10.91
CA SER A 43 12.01 28.83 11.03
C SER A 43 12.36 29.46 9.67
N ALA A 44 13.37 28.95 8.99
CA ALA A 44 13.76 29.46 7.68
C ALA A 44 12.65 29.30 6.64
N ALA A 45 11.95 28.15 6.63
CA ALA A 45 10.84 27.89 5.71
C ALA A 45 9.67 28.87 5.93
N ILE A 46 9.27 29.10 7.18
CA ILE A 46 8.17 30.03 7.51
C ILE A 46 8.56 31.47 7.12
N ARG A 47 9.75 31.93 7.52
CA ARG A 47 10.20 33.28 7.24
C ARG A 47 10.37 33.55 5.75
N LEU A 48 10.89 32.58 4.98
CA LEU A 48 10.99 32.67 3.54
C LEU A 48 9.61 32.85 2.89
N GLU A 49 8.61 32.07 3.33
CA GLU A 49 7.27 32.14 2.77
C GLU A 49 6.57 33.46 3.13
N VAL A 50 6.58 33.83 4.40
CA VAL A 50 5.97 35.06 4.91
C VAL A 50 6.68 36.29 4.29
N GLY A 51 8.01 36.27 4.20
CA GLY A 51 8.79 37.35 3.62
C GLY A 51 8.52 37.62 2.13
N ARG A 52 8.07 36.61 1.38
CA ARG A 52 7.63 36.80 -0.03
C ARG A 52 6.12 37.05 -0.18
N GLY A 53 5.39 37.25 0.96
CA GLY A 53 3.95 37.50 0.98
C GLY A 53 3.07 36.29 0.74
N GLY A 54 3.64 35.08 0.85
CA GLY A 54 2.93 33.82 0.80
C GLY A 54 2.42 33.38 2.17
N GLN A 55 1.86 32.16 2.23
CA GLN A 55 1.28 31.58 3.43
C GLN A 55 1.73 30.15 3.63
N VAL A 56 1.68 29.69 4.88
CA VAL A 56 2.16 28.35 5.30
C VAL A 56 1.00 27.53 5.84
N TYR A 57 0.88 26.28 5.38
CA TYR A 57 0.16 25.23 6.08
C TYR A 57 1.12 24.51 7.03
N TYR A 58 0.79 24.46 8.30
CA TYR A 58 1.53 23.72 9.31
C TYR A 58 0.63 22.62 9.87
N VAL A 59 0.95 21.36 9.61
CA VAL A 59 0.12 20.20 9.98
C VAL A 59 0.69 19.53 11.22
N SER A 60 -0.10 19.55 12.31
CA SER A 60 0.14 18.78 13.52
C SER A 60 -0.91 17.67 13.65
N ASN A 61 -0.46 16.42 13.73
CA ASN A 61 -1.36 15.25 13.63
C ASN A 61 -2.32 15.08 14.81
N ARG A 62 -2.13 15.80 15.90
CA ARG A 62 -2.88 15.61 17.14
C ARG A 62 -3.40 16.94 17.70
N VAL A 63 -4.70 16.97 17.98
CA VAL A 63 -5.32 18.14 18.66
C VAL A 63 -4.66 18.45 20.02
N LYS A 64 -4.16 17.42 20.72
CA LYS A 64 -3.51 17.59 22.03
C LYS A 64 -2.15 18.29 21.96
N THR A 65 -1.48 18.29 20.81
CA THR A 65 -0.16 18.89 20.59
C THR A 65 -0.21 20.17 19.77
N ILE A 66 -1.42 20.67 19.47
CA ILE A 66 -1.60 21.90 18.69
C ILE A 66 -1.04 23.11 19.43
N ASP A 67 -1.27 23.22 20.72
CA ASP A 67 -0.76 24.34 21.53
C ASP A 67 0.78 24.36 21.55
N ASP A 68 1.42 23.18 21.60
CA ASP A 68 2.87 23.05 21.47
C ASP A 68 3.35 23.48 20.07
N ALA A 69 2.59 23.13 19.03
CA ALA A 69 2.91 23.54 17.65
C ALA A 69 2.76 25.07 17.49
N VAL A 70 1.76 25.67 18.12
CA VAL A 70 1.62 27.15 18.17
C VAL A 70 2.81 27.79 18.85
N ALA A 71 3.25 27.27 19.99
CA ALA A 71 4.43 27.76 20.69
C ALA A 71 5.70 27.68 19.84
N ARG A 72 5.94 26.53 19.18
CA ARG A 72 7.08 26.34 18.27
C ARG A 72 7.05 27.31 17.08
N VAL A 73 5.88 27.54 16.48
CA VAL A 73 5.76 28.49 15.36
C VAL A 73 6.01 29.92 15.82
N HIS A 74 5.51 30.32 17.00
CA HIS A 74 5.79 31.63 17.58
C HIS A 74 7.26 31.83 17.94
N GLU A 75 7.96 30.78 18.37
CA GLU A 75 9.41 30.83 18.61
C GLU A 75 10.17 30.95 17.29
N ALA A 76 9.77 30.17 16.28
CA ALA A 76 10.41 30.15 14.96
C ALA A 76 10.21 31.43 14.16
N ALA A 77 9.04 32.07 14.25
CA ALA A 77 8.65 33.27 13.52
C ALA A 77 7.70 34.14 14.37
N PRO A 78 8.21 34.92 15.34
CA PRO A 78 7.37 35.73 16.23
C PRO A 78 6.52 36.79 15.52
N GLU A 79 6.94 37.20 14.34
CA GLU A 79 6.25 38.14 13.48
C GLU A 79 5.04 37.58 12.72
N ALA A 80 4.94 36.24 12.61
CA ALA A 80 3.89 35.58 11.84
C ALA A 80 2.56 35.57 12.57
N ARG A 81 1.49 35.89 11.85
CA ARG A 81 0.11 35.78 12.34
C ARG A 81 -0.35 34.35 12.24
N VAL A 82 -0.58 33.72 13.37
CA VAL A 82 -0.94 32.30 13.46
C VAL A 82 -2.44 32.13 13.62
N GLY A 83 -3.03 31.23 12.86
CA GLY A 83 -4.39 30.73 13.04
C GLY A 83 -4.39 29.23 13.31
N VAL A 84 -5.42 28.74 14.00
CA VAL A 84 -5.55 27.32 14.36
C VAL A 84 -6.88 26.77 13.89
N ALA A 85 -6.86 25.58 13.24
CA ALA A 85 -8.06 24.87 12.83
C ALA A 85 -7.94 23.37 13.11
N HIS A 86 -8.92 22.79 13.84
CA HIS A 86 -8.90 21.37 14.18
C HIS A 86 -10.30 20.77 14.34
N GLY A 87 -10.43 19.44 14.26
CA GLY A 87 -11.69 18.70 14.24
C GLY A 87 -12.55 18.77 15.50
N LYS A 88 -12.10 19.43 16.58
CA LYS A 88 -12.93 19.67 17.77
C LYS A 88 -13.61 21.04 17.76
N MET A 89 -13.24 21.91 16.83
CA MET A 89 -13.89 23.19 16.62
C MET A 89 -15.24 22.98 15.93
N SER A 90 -16.18 23.90 16.16
CA SER A 90 -17.43 23.89 15.42
C SER A 90 -17.17 24.19 13.92
N PRO A 91 -18.04 23.75 13.01
CA PRO A 91 -17.89 24.05 11.58
C PRO A 91 -17.76 25.54 11.29
N ARG A 92 -18.46 26.37 12.04
CA ARG A 92 -18.42 27.83 11.89
C ARG A 92 -17.07 28.43 12.30
N GLU A 93 -16.50 27.98 13.41
CA GLU A 93 -15.18 28.43 13.85
C GLU A 93 -14.09 28.05 12.84
N VAL A 94 -14.17 26.83 12.27
CA VAL A 94 -13.27 26.41 11.23
C VAL A 94 -13.43 27.28 9.98
N GLU A 95 -14.67 27.57 9.56
CA GLU A 95 -14.96 28.42 8.41
C GLU A 95 -14.41 29.84 8.61
N ASP A 96 -14.61 30.45 9.77
CA ASP A 96 -14.10 31.78 10.10
C ASP A 96 -12.56 31.85 9.98
N VAL A 97 -11.85 30.87 10.55
CA VAL A 97 -10.38 30.78 10.46
C VAL A 97 -9.93 30.58 9.00
N MET A 98 -10.64 29.76 8.25
CA MET A 98 -10.30 29.51 6.84
C MET A 98 -10.53 30.76 5.97
N ILE A 99 -11.57 31.57 6.26
CA ILE A 99 -11.79 32.85 5.59
C ILE A 99 -10.66 33.83 5.95
N GLU A 100 -10.25 33.91 7.22
CA GLU A 100 -9.13 34.74 7.63
C GLU A 100 -7.81 34.33 6.96
N PHE A 101 -7.56 33.02 6.82
CA PHE A 101 -6.43 32.52 6.08
C PHE A 101 -6.53 32.88 4.60
N ALA A 102 -7.66 32.65 3.93
CA ALA A 102 -7.86 32.97 2.53
C ALA A 102 -7.74 34.49 2.24
N THR A 103 -8.12 35.34 3.20
CA THR A 103 -8.00 36.80 3.11
C THR A 103 -6.67 37.37 3.58
N LYS A 104 -5.66 36.51 3.82
CA LYS A 104 -4.30 36.87 4.25
C LYS A 104 -4.23 37.60 5.60
N LYS A 105 -5.20 37.40 6.49
CA LYS A 105 -5.11 37.84 7.88
C LYS A 105 -4.26 36.93 8.75
N ILE A 106 -4.06 35.68 8.29
CA ILE A 106 -3.25 34.64 8.91
C ILE A 106 -2.12 34.28 7.94
N ASP A 107 -0.89 34.22 8.42
CA ASP A 107 0.29 33.86 7.65
C ASP A 107 0.60 32.37 7.75
N VAL A 108 0.40 31.78 8.94
CA VAL A 108 0.61 30.36 9.23
C VAL A 108 -0.67 29.76 9.77
N LEU A 109 -1.24 28.81 9.04
CA LEU A 109 -2.38 28.02 9.50
C LEU A 109 -1.90 26.71 10.10
N ILE A 110 -2.02 26.58 11.41
CA ILE A 110 -1.77 25.33 12.13
C ILE A 110 -3.05 24.50 12.13
N ALA A 111 -3.01 23.30 11.57
CA ALA A 111 -4.20 22.48 11.46
C ALA A 111 -3.89 20.99 11.64
N THR A 112 -4.92 20.22 12.03
CA THR A 112 -4.91 18.77 11.84
C THR A 112 -5.17 18.44 10.38
N THR A 113 -5.40 17.17 10.06
CA THR A 113 -5.69 16.68 8.68
C THR A 113 -6.94 17.31 8.03
N ILE A 114 -7.65 18.23 8.71
CA ILE A 114 -8.77 19.00 8.14
C ILE A 114 -8.39 19.74 6.85
N VAL A 115 -7.12 20.08 6.67
CA VAL A 115 -6.61 20.71 5.43
C VAL A 115 -6.88 19.84 4.19
N GLU A 116 -7.21 18.58 4.35
CA GLU A 116 -7.69 17.71 3.25
C GLU A 116 -9.03 18.18 2.67
N SER A 117 -9.83 18.95 3.40
CA SER A 117 -11.12 19.47 2.98
C SER A 117 -10.97 20.74 2.13
N GLY A 118 -10.69 20.57 0.90
CA GLY A 118 -11.05 21.30 -0.31
C GLY A 118 -10.89 22.82 -0.47
N ILE A 119 -10.26 23.60 0.40
CA ILE A 119 -10.10 25.03 0.15
C ILE A 119 -8.93 25.27 -0.81
N ASP A 120 -9.23 25.93 -1.91
CA ASP A 120 -8.23 26.34 -2.89
C ASP A 120 -7.60 27.66 -2.46
N ASN A 121 -6.33 27.63 -2.03
CA ASN A 121 -5.56 28.81 -1.69
C ASN A 121 -4.28 28.88 -2.52
N ALA A 122 -4.27 29.74 -3.53
CA ALA A 122 -3.14 29.92 -4.43
C ALA A 122 -1.93 30.63 -3.76
N THR A 123 -2.10 31.22 -2.59
CA THR A 123 -1.04 31.93 -1.86
C THR A 123 -0.32 31.06 -0.83
N ALA A 124 -0.85 29.88 -0.52
CA ALA A 124 -0.20 28.92 0.33
C ALA A 124 0.78 28.07 -0.49
N ASN A 125 2.08 28.39 -0.41
CA ASN A 125 3.11 27.70 -1.18
C ASN A 125 4.11 26.96 -0.31
N THR A 126 3.97 26.96 1.01
CA THR A 126 4.77 26.14 1.93
C THR A 126 3.86 25.25 2.78
N LEU A 127 4.19 23.96 2.84
CA LEU A 127 3.58 22.95 3.69
C LEU A 127 4.64 22.38 4.62
N ILE A 128 4.35 22.34 5.91
CA ILE A 128 5.18 21.71 6.94
C ILE A 128 4.32 20.66 7.65
N ILE A 129 4.79 19.44 7.75
CA ILE A 129 4.10 18.35 8.45
C ILE A 129 5.04 17.80 9.52
N GLU A 130 4.65 17.94 10.76
CA GLU A 130 5.27 17.22 11.89
C GLU A 130 4.82 15.77 11.88
N ASP A 131 5.55 14.87 12.48
CA ASP A 131 5.15 13.46 12.62
C ASP A 131 4.68 12.81 11.30
N SER A 132 5.30 13.16 10.18
CA SER A 132 4.89 12.69 8.85
C SER A 132 4.91 11.16 8.70
N GLN A 133 5.77 10.47 9.47
CA GLN A 133 5.86 9.00 9.52
C GLN A 133 4.57 8.31 9.97
N ARG A 134 3.65 9.05 10.60
CA ARG A 134 2.35 8.53 11.08
C ARG A 134 1.24 8.57 10.05
N LEU A 135 1.45 9.29 8.96
CA LEU A 135 0.46 9.46 7.91
C LEU A 135 0.66 8.45 6.79
N GLY A 136 -0.44 8.06 6.15
CA GLY A 136 -0.41 7.21 4.96
C GLY A 136 0.13 7.95 3.74
N LEU A 137 0.74 7.21 2.79
CA LEU A 137 1.36 7.78 1.59
C LEU A 137 0.36 8.60 0.76
N ALA A 138 -0.84 8.07 0.53
CA ALA A 138 -1.89 8.79 -0.18
C ALA A 138 -2.28 10.10 0.51
N GLN A 139 -2.35 10.10 1.85
CA GLN A 139 -2.69 11.27 2.66
C GLN A 139 -1.59 12.34 2.58
N LEU A 140 -0.33 11.94 2.73
CA LEU A 140 0.83 12.84 2.57
C LEU A 140 0.84 13.49 1.18
N TYR A 141 0.56 12.71 0.13
CA TYR A 141 0.49 13.22 -1.23
C TYR A 141 -0.70 14.16 -1.45
N GLN A 142 -1.85 13.91 -0.82
CA GLN A 142 -3.00 14.82 -0.86
C GLN A 142 -2.68 16.15 -0.18
N LEU A 143 -2.01 16.12 0.97
CA LEU A 143 -1.55 17.31 1.67
C LEU A 143 -0.51 18.08 0.83
N LYS A 144 0.47 17.40 0.21
CA LYS A 144 1.39 18.01 -0.76
C LYS A 144 0.64 18.75 -1.87
N GLY A 145 -0.47 18.19 -2.35
CA GLY A 145 -1.32 18.80 -3.38
C GLY A 145 -2.08 20.06 -2.95
N ARG A 146 -2.04 20.43 -1.69
CA ARG A 146 -2.63 21.69 -1.18
C ARG A 146 -1.78 22.92 -1.46
N VAL A 147 -0.48 22.74 -1.69
CA VAL A 147 0.46 23.81 -2.07
C VAL A 147 0.85 23.69 -3.55
N GLY A 148 1.47 24.77 -4.07
CA GLY A 148 1.92 24.82 -5.46
C GLY A 148 0.78 24.91 -6.47
N ARG A 149 -0.23 25.73 -6.19
CA ARG A 149 -1.35 25.99 -7.08
C ARG A 149 -1.20 27.25 -7.93
N SER A 150 -0.03 27.86 -7.88
CA SER A 150 0.35 29.06 -8.63
C SER A 150 1.67 28.83 -9.37
N ALA A 151 2.14 29.83 -10.10
CA ALA A 151 3.48 29.82 -10.74
C ALA A 151 4.63 30.00 -9.74
N THR A 152 4.32 30.32 -8.47
CA THR A 152 5.31 30.49 -7.39
C THR A 152 5.85 29.13 -6.99
N GLN A 153 7.17 29.04 -6.77
CA GLN A 153 7.78 27.79 -6.31
C GLN A 153 7.25 27.43 -4.92
N ALA A 154 6.72 26.20 -4.79
CA ALA A 154 6.21 25.68 -3.54
C ALA A 154 7.14 24.65 -2.93
N TYR A 155 7.06 24.51 -1.62
CA TYR A 155 7.87 23.61 -0.79
C TYR A 155 6.98 22.78 0.13
N ALA A 156 7.36 21.53 0.34
CA ALA A 156 6.71 20.64 1.29
C ALA A 156 7.75 19.94 2.16
N TYR A 157 7.67 20.16 3.46
CA TYR A 157 8.57 19.61 4.47
C TYR A 157 7.84 18.50 5.22
N PHE A 158 8.31 17.28 5.04
CA PHE A 158 7.81 16.08 5.75
C PHE A 158 8.79 15.73 6.85
N MET A 159 8.48 16.17 8.07
CA MET A 159 9.35 16.05 9.21
C MET A 159 8.95 14.86 10.09
N PHE A 160 9.92 14.23 10.74
CA PHE A 160 9.73 13.17 11.71
C PHE A 160 10.65 13.34 12.92
N PRO A 161 10.29 12.83 14.12
CA PRO A 161 11.17 12.89 15.30
C PRO A 161 12.44 12.06 15.10
N GLY A 162 13.60 12.63 15.40
CA GLY A 162 14.90 11.93 15.30
C GLY A 162 15.19 10.93 16.43
N GLU A 163 14.37 10.91 17.48
CA GLU A 163 14.63 10.11 18.69
C GLU A 163 14.38 8.60 18.51
N LEU A 164 13.58 8.20 17.51
CA LEU A 164 13.21 6.81 17.27
C LEU A 164 13.46 6.43 15.79
N PRO A 165 14.00 5.24 15.53
CA PRO A 165 14.15 4.76 14.17
C PRO A 165 12.78 4.65 13.50
N LEU A 166 12.70 5.03 12.23
CA LEU A 166 11.51 4.84 11.42
C LEU A 166 11.28 3.35 11.16
N THR A 167 10.02 2.95 11.10
CA THR A 167 9.67 1.61 10.60
C THR A 167 10.01 1.50 9.11
N GLU A 168 10.24 0.28 8.61
CA GLU A 168 10.48 0.04 7.18
C GLU A 168 9.37 0.62 6.30
N GLU A 169 8.11 0.45 6.72
CA GLU A 169 6.96 1.02 6.01
C GLU A 169 6.96 2.56 6.01
N ALA A 170 7.30 3.19 7.14
CA ALA A 170 7.38 4.64 7.22
C ALA A 170 8.50 5.16 6.32
N THR A 171 9.67 4.49 6.34
CA THR A 171 10.78 4.79 5.45
C THR A 171 10.38 4.67 3.99
N ALA A 172 9.75 3.56 3.59
CA ALA A 172 9.29 3.34 2.22
C ALA A 172 8.29 4.43 1.76
N ARG A 173 7.34 4.83 2.62
CA ARG A 173 6.39 5.91 2.31
C ARG A 173 7.07 7.26 2.10
N LEU A 174 7.99 7.63 3.00
CA LEU A 174 8.69 8.90 2.93
C LEU A 174 9.68 8.95 1.75
N THR A 175 10.36 7.85 1.45
CA THR A 175 11.21 7.70 0.26
C THR A 175 10.39 7.90 -1.03
N ALA A 176 9.23 7.25 -1.13
CA ALA A 176 8.35 7.42 -2.29
C ALA A 176 7.93 8.88 -2.54
N LEU A 177 7.71 9.67 -1.48
CA LEU A 177 7.40 11.10 -1.61
C LEU A 177 8.58 11.91 -2.17
N SER A 178 9.81 11.55 -1.82
CA SER A 178 11.03 12.18 -2.33
C SER A 178 11.28 11.82 -3.79
N GLU A 179 10.96 10.60 -4.21
CA GLU A 179 11.17 10.10 -5.57
C GLU A 179 10.12 10.66 -6.54
N PHE A 180 8.84 10.70 -6.13
CA PHE A 180 7.73 11.08 -7.00
C PHE A 180 7.34 12.55 -6.85
N GLN A 181 8.25 13.46 -7.21
CA GLN A 181 8.02 14.91 -7.10
C GLN A 181 7.29 15.49 -8.32
N ASP A 182 7.32 14.83 -9.47
CA ASP A 182 6.74 15.31 -10.71
C ASP A 182 5.23 15.53 -10.63
N LEU A 183 4.76 16.49 -11.43
CA LEU A 183 3.33 16.71 -11.63
C LEU A 183 2.74 15.47 -12.33
N GLY A 184 1.57 15.02 -11.85
CA GLY A 184 0.93 13.83 -12.41
C GLY A 184 1.31 12.50 -11.76
N SER A 185 2.25 12.47 -10.79
CA SER A 185 2.71 11.24 -10.11
C SER A 185 1.66 10.54 -9.25
N GLY A 186 0.40 11.04 -9.21
CA GLY A 186 -0.66 10.48 -8.35
C GLY A 186 -0.91 8.99 -8.57
N MET A 187 -0.80 8.51 -9.82
CA MET A 187 -0.94 7.09 -10.17
C MET A 187 0.21 6.25 -9.62
N ARG A 188 1.44 6.72 -9.80
CA ARG A 188 2.65 6.06 -9.27
C ARG A 188 2.62 5.97 -7.74
N ILE A 189 2.15 7.04 -7.08
CA ILE A 189 1.93 7.06 -5.62
C ILE A 189 0.85 6.05 -5.21
N ALA A 190 -0.26 5.95 -5.95
CA ALA A 190 -1.31 4.98 -5.64
C ALA A 190 -0.82 3.53 -5.78
N MET A 191 -0.03 3.25 -6.83
CA MET A 191 0.63 1.95 -7.00
C MET A 191 1.58 1.66 -5.86
N ARG A 192 2.46 2.61 -5.52
CA ARG A 192 3.44 2.47 -4.45
C ARG A 192 2.77 2.28 -3.07
N ASP A 193 1.64 2.95 -2.82
CA ASP A 193 0.86 2.75 -1.59
C ASP A 193 0.28 1.33 -1.50
N LEU A 194 -0.18 0.75 -2.62
CA LEU A 194 -0.63 -0.64 -2.68
C LEU A 194 0.52 -1.63 -2.44
N GLU A 195 1.69 -1.39 -3.03
CA GLU A 195 2.90 -2.20 -2.83
C GLU A 195 3.34 -2.20 -1.36
N ILE A 196 3.45 -1.01 -0.75
CA ILE A 196 3.85 -0.87 0.67
C ILE A 196 2.83 -1.54 1.59
N ARG A 197 1.54 -1.42 1.33
CA ARG A 197 0.48 -2.10 2.10
C ARG A 197 0.53 -3.61 1.92
N GLY A 198 0.82 -4.09 0.71
CA GLY A 198 1.04 -5.51 0.44
C GLY A 198 2.21 -6.08 1.23
N ALA A 199 3.35 -5.38 1.28
CA ALA A 199 4.53 -5.76 2.05
C ALA A 199 4.29 -5.68 3.57
N GLY A 200 3.63 -4.61 4.05
CA GLY A 200 3.44 -4.36 5.49
C GLY A 200 2.33 -5.17 6.14
N SER A 201 1.34 -5.66 5.37
CA SER A 201 0.33 -6.62 5.85
C SER A 201 0.95 -7.93 6.35
N LEU A 202 2.21 -8.17 6.04
CA LEU A 202 2.95 -9.38 6.37
C LEU A 202 3.80 -9.26 7.64
N MET A 203 4.19 -8.05 8.05
CA MET A 203 5.07 -7.84 9.22
C MET A 203 4.34 -7.39 10.49
N GLY A 204 3.08 -6.97 10.41
CA GLY A 204 2.28 -6.42 11.51
C GLY A 204 1.08 -7.25 11.92
N ALA A 205 1.23 -8.56 12.10
CA ALA A 205 0.14 -9.45 12.54
C ALA A 205 -0.08 -9.40 14.06
N GLU A 206 -0.10 -8.22 14.67
CA GLU A 206 -0.67 -8.06 16.01
C GLU A 206 -1.56 -6.81 16.07
N GLN A 207 -2.89 -7.11 16.00
CA GLN A 207 -4.00 -6.29 16.45
C GLN A 207 -4.36 -5.03 15.63
N HIS A 208 -5.43 -5.09 14.90
CA HIS A 208 -6.38 -4.11 14.33
C HIS A 208 -6.44 -3.91 12.81
N GLY A 209 -5.58 -4.51 11.97
CA GLY A 209 -5.58 -4.31 10.50
C GLY A 209 -6.34 -5.36 9.68
N ASN A 210 -6.41 -6.60 10.14
CA ASN A 210 -6.89 -7.73 9.34
C ASN A 210 -8.39 -7.69 8.99
N LEU A 211 -9.24 -7.10 9.84
CA LEU A 211 -10.68 -7.02 9.58
C LEU A 211 -11.04 -6.00 8.48
N SER A 212 -10.25 -4.94 8.32
CA SER A 212 -10.54 -3.92 7.31
C SER A 212 -10.03 -4.29 5.91
N SER A 213 -8.93 -5.01 5.79
CA SER A 213 -8.41 -5.48 4.50
C SER A 213 -9.24 -6.66 3.96
N VAL A 214 -9.53 -7.66 4.80
CA VAL A 214 -10.42 -8.78 4.45
C VAL A 214 -11.84 -8.27 4.14
N GLY A 215 -12.35 -7.31 4.89
CA GLY A 215 -13.66 -6.70 4.62
C GLY A 215 -13.71 -5.92 3.32
N PHE A 216 -12.61 -5.28 2.91
CA PHE A 216 -12.56 -4.55 1.64
C PHE A 216 -12.44 -5.49 0.43
N ASP A 217 -11.62 -6.53 0.51
CA ASP A 217 -11.50 -7.54 -0.55
C ASP A 217 -12.84 -8.27 -0.75
N LEU A 218 -13.49 -8.68 0.34
CA LEU A 218 -14.83 -9.26 0.30
C LEU A 218 -15.87 -8.27 -0.27
N PHE A 219 -15.83 -7.01 0.15
CA PHE A 219 -16.71 -5.97 -0.40
C PHE A 219 -16.49 -5.76 -1.90
N THR A 220 -15.24 -5.75 -2.35
CA THR A 220 -14.90 -5.59 -3.78
C THR A 220 -15.37 -6.78 -4.60
N GLN A 221 -15.25 -7.99 -4.06
CA GLN A 221 -15.76 -9.23 -4.65
C GLN A 221 -17.29 -9.21 -4.74
N MET A 222 -18.00 -8.90 -3.65
CA MET A 222 -19.47 -8.78 -3.63
C MET A 222 -19.97 -7.68 -4.60
N LEU A 223 -19.23 -6.56 -4.71
CA LEU A 223 -19.57 -5.50 -5.66
C LEU A 223 -19.35 -5.97 -7.10
N GLY A 224 -18.28 -6.70 -7.39
CA GLY A 224 -18.02 -7.33 -8.69
C GLY A 224 -19.15 -8.26 -9.11
N GLN A 225 -19.57 -9.13 -8.19
CA GLN A 225 -20.70 -10.04 -8.39
C GLN A 225 -22.01 -9.28 -8.67
N ALA A 226 -22.35 -8.28 -7.85
CA ALA A 226 -23.56 -7.47 -8.03
C ALA A 226 -23.56 -6.69 -9.36
N VAL A 227 -22.38 -6.26 -9.84
CA VAL A 227 -22.25 -5.58 -11.15
C VAL A 227 -22.41 -6.57 -12.31
N ALA A 228 -21.87 -7.78 -12.21
CA ALA A 228 -22.02 -8.84 -13.18
C ALA A 228 -23.50 -9.27 -13.29
N GLU A 229 -24.19 -9.50 -12.16
CA GLU A 229 -25.63 -9.76 -12.09
C GLU A 229 -26.45 -8.61 -12.71
N ALA A 230 -26.09 -7.35 -12.42
CA ALA A 230 -26.79 -6.18 -12.95
C ALA A 230 -26.58 -5.99 -14.47
N ARG A 231 -25.50 -6.53 -15.03
CA ARG A 231 -25.23 -6.52 -16.49
C ARG A 231 -25.93 -7.65 -17.24
N GLY A 232 -26.56 -8.59 -16.51
CA GLY A 232 -27.27 -9.72 -17.11
C GLY A 232 -26.32 -10.82 -17.61
N ASP A 233 -25.12 -10.88 -17.09
CA ASP A 233 -24.21 -12.00 -17.27
C ASP A 233 -24.71 -13.16 -16.38
N ASP A 234 -25.67 -13.91 -16.91
CA ASP A 234 -26.30 -15.07 -16.24
C ASP A 234 -25.31 -16.24 -15.98
N ASP A 235 -24.07 -16.12 -16.44
CA ASP A 235 -22.98 -17.07 -16.19
C ASP A 235 -22.06 -16.66 -15.04
N ALA A 236 -22.41 -15.63 -14.27
CA ALA A 236 -21.78 -15.36 -12.98
C ALA A 236 -22.22 -16.45 -11.96
N GLY A 237 -21.82 -17.68 -12.27
CA GLY A 237 -21.93 -18.80 -11.33
C GLY A 237 -21.27 -18.42 -10.02
N VAL A 238 -21.79 -18.91 -8.92
CA VAL A 238 -21.28 -18.78 -7.57
C VAL A 238 -19.75 -18.95 -7.59
N GLU A 239 -19.01 -17.82 -7.76
CA GLU A 239 -17.57 -17.86 -7.69
C GLU A 239 -17.20 -18.35 -6.29
N ALA A 240 -16.53 -19.48 -6.25
CA ALA A 240 -15.99 -20.07 -5.05
C ALA A 240 -15.21 -18.98 -4.28
N ALA A 241 -15.43 -18.89 -2.99
CA ALA A 241 -14.76 -17.94 -2.12
C ALA A 241 -13.26 -17.89 -2.44
N SER A 242 -12.74 -16.74 -2.85
CA SER A 242 -11.35 -16.61 -3.28
C SER A 242 -10.41 -17.04 -2.15
N VAL A 243 -9.39 -17.84 -2.49
CA VAL A 243 -8.44 -18.38 -1.52
C VAL A 243 -7.68 -17.25 -0.82
N GLY A 244 -7.79 -17.14 0.49
CA GLY A 244 -7.03 -16.19 1.29
C GLY A 244 -5.53 -16.53 1.29
N ILE A 245 -4.67 -15.72 0.67
CA ILE A 245 -3.22 -15.97 0.59
C ILE A 245 -2.48 -14.96 1.47
N ASN A 246 -1.88 -15.46 2.57
CA ASN A 246 -1.09 -14.65 3.50
C ASN A 246 0.29 -15.30 3.70
N LEU A 247 1.18 -15.02 2.75
CA LEU A 247 2.57 -15.47 2.73
C LEU A 247 3.50 -14.25 2.67
N PRO A 248 4.56 -14.18 3.49
CA PRO A 248 5.47 -13.04 3.54
C PRO A 248 6.34 -12.97 2.28
N ALA A 249 5.96 -12.13 1.33
CA ALA A 249 6.70 -11.85 0.12
C ALA A 249 6.22 -10.55 -0.54
N ASP A 250 7.05 -9.96 -1.38
CA ASP A 250 6.69 -8.86 -2.25
C ASP A 250 5.97 -9.39 -3.50
N TYR A 251 4.88 -8.70 -3.92
CA TYR A 251 4.01 -9.11 -5.02
C TYR A 251 3.76 -7.93 -5.96
N PHE A 252 4.78 -7.47 -6.67
CA PHE A 252 4.63 -6.34 -7.58
C PHE A 252 5.61 -6.38 -8.75
N LEU A 253 5.28 -5.64 -9.83
CA LEU A 253 6.19 -5.34 -10.93
C LEU A 253 6.81 -3.96 -10.69
N SER A 254 8.13 -3.92 -10.45
CA SER A 254 8.83 -2.67 -10.19
C SER A 254 8.81 -1.73 -11.40
N GLU A 255 8.95 -0.43 -11.14
CA GLU A 255 9.08 0.57 -12.21
C GLU A 255 10.35 0.38 -13.05
N GLU A 256 11.40 -0.17 -12.45
CA GLU A 256 12.65 -0.50 -13.16
C GLU A 256 12.42 -1.62 -14.19
N TYR A 257 11.59 -2.61 -13.84
CA TYR A 257 11.27 -3.73 -14.72
C TYR A 257 10.25 -3.36 -15.79
N LEU A 258 9.16 -2.68 -15.41
CA LEU A 258 8.08 -2.26 -16.29
C LEU A 258 7.73 -0.79 -16.04
N PRO A 259 8.41 0.16 -16.74
CA PRO A 259 8.27 1.60 -16.45
C PRO A 259 6.86 2.14 -16.69
N ALA A 260 6.16 1.64 -17.71
CA ALA A 260 4.83 2.12 -18.09
C ALA A 260 3.75 1.63 -17.11
N VAL A 261 3.12 2.57 -16.39
CA VAL A 261 2.10 2.27 -15.38
C VAL A 261 0.86 1.58 -15.96
N ASP A 262 0.42 2.01 -17.14
CA ASP A 262 -0.70 1.42 -17.87
C ASP A 262 -0.46 -0.06 -18.23
N GLN A 263 0.77 -0.40 -18.61
CA GLN A 263 1.16 -1.78 -18.88
C GLN A 263 1.20 -2.61 -17.59
N ARG A 264 1.72 -2.06 -16.46
CA ARG A 264 1.64 -2.77 -15.15
C ARG A 264 0.20 -3.06 -14.75
N VAL A 265 -0.69 -2.07 -14.89
CA VAL A 265 -2.13 -2.24 -14.62
C VAL A 265 -2.72 -3.32 -15.52
N LEU A 266 -2.35 -3.36 -16.80
CA LEU A 266 -2.84 -4.37 -17.72
C LEU A 266 -2.42 -5.79 -17.31
N VAL A 267 -1.15 -5.98 -16.90
CA VAL A 267 -0.67 -7.28 -16.38
C VAL A 267 -1.45 -7.68 -15.12
N TYR A 268 -1.62 -6.77 -14.15
CA TYR A 268 -2.40 -7.05 -12.94
C TYR A 268 -3.85 -7.45 -13.27
N ARG A 269 -4.49 -6.77 -14.23
CA ARG A 269 -5.86 -7.11 -14.68
C ARG A 269 -5.91 -8.48 -15.35
N LYS A 270 -4.96 -8.80 -16.24
CA LYS A 270 -4.87 -10.12 -16.87
C LYS A 270 -4.71 -11.23 -15.82
N LEU A 271 -3.84 -11.04 -14.82
CA LEU A 271 -3.64 -12.01 -13.74
C LEU A 271 -4.87 -12.17 -12.84
N ALA A 272 -5.58 -11.08 -12.56
CA ALA A 272 -6.80 -11.12 -11.77
C ALA A 272 -7.95 -11.85 -12.50
N ALA A 273 -8.03 -11.66 -13.82
CA ALA A 273 -9.04 -12.27 -14.68
C ALA A 273 -8.70 -13.71 -15.13
N ALA A 274 -7.49 -14.20 -14.86
CA ALA A 274 -7.09 -15.54 -15.24
C ALA A 274 -7.88 -16.61 -14.47
N GLU A 275 -8.52 -17.53 -15.20
CA GLU A 275 -9.34 -18.63 -14.67
C GLU A 275 -8.59 -19.95 -14.64
N ASP A 276 -7.47 -20.05 -15.36
CA ASP A 276 -6.64 -21.24 -15.45
C ASP A 276 -5.14 -20.91 -15.41
N LEU A 277 -4.32 -21.96 -15.33
CA LEU A 277 -2.88 -21.82 -15.25
C LEU A 277 -2.26 -21.42 -16.58
N GLU A 278 -2.84 -21.85 -17.69
CA GLU A 278 -2.38 -21.56 -19.05
C GLU A 278 -2.44 -20.05 -19.33
N SER A 279 -3.55 -19.41 -18.97
CA SER A 279 -3.70 -17.94 -19.06
C SER A 279 -2.64 -17.19 -18.24
N ILE A 280 -2.24 -17.71 -17.06
CA ILE A 280 -1.16 -17.09 -16.26
C ILE A 280 0.19 -17.27 -16.97
N ASP A 281 0.45 -18.46 -17.52
CA ASP A 281 1.70 -18.77 -18.21
C ASP A 281 1.84 -17.93 -19.49
N GLU A 282 0.77 -17.75 -20.27
CA GLU A 282 0.73 -16.83 -21.42
C GLU A 282 1.06 -15.38 -21.03
N VAL A 283 0.46 -14.86 -19.97
CA VAL A 283 0.73 -13.48 -19.49
C VAL A 283 2.17 -13.35 -19.01
N GLN A 284 2.73 -14.40 -18.41
CA GLN A 284 4.14 -14.40 -18.01
C GLN A 284 5.06 -14.39 -19.23
N GLU A 285 4.84 -15.28 -20.19
CA GLU A 285 5.63 -15.35 -21.43
C GLU A 285 5.59 -14.03 -22.21
N GLU A 286 4.41 -13.42 -22.37
CA GLU A 286 4.27 -12.10 -23.00
C GLU A 286 5.08 -11.03 -22.26
N THR A 287 5.02 -11.04 -20.92
CA THR A 287 5.69 -10.04 -20.09
C THR A 287 7.21 -10.22 -20.14
N GLU A 288 7.71 -11.46 -20.03
CA GLU A 288 9.14 -11.77 -20.08
C GLU A 288 9.73 -11.60 -21.48
N ALA A 289 8.96 -11.89 -22.54
CA ALA A 289 9.38 -11.64 -23.92
C ALA A 289 9.59 -10.14 -24.22
N ALA A 290 8.79 -9.27 -23.57
CA ALA A 290 8.87 -7.84 -23.79
C ALA A 290 9.91 -7.15 -22.87
N HIS A 291 10.16 -7.66 -21.67
CA HIS A 291 10.89 -6.94 -20.61
C HIS A 291 12.04 -7.76 -19.97
N GLY A 292 12.24 -9.02 -20.38
CA GLY A 292 13.22 -9.93 -19.79
C GLY A 292 12.67 -10.72 -18.61
N GLU A 293 13.53 -11.48 -17.92
CA GLU A 293 13.14 -12.32 -16.79
C GLU A 293 12.50 -11.52 -15.66
N LEU A 294 11.44 -12.09 -15.07
CA LEU A 294 10.74 -11.46 -13.94
C LEU A 294 11.67 -11.35 -12.72
N PRO A 295 11.74 -10.17 -12.08
CA PRO A 295 12.35 -10.04 -10.77
C PRO A 295 11.56 -10.86 -9.74
N LEU A 296 12.19 -11.17 -8.59
CA LEU A 296 11.59 -12.04 -7.56
C LEU A 296 10.20 -11.59 -7.12
N ALA A 297 9.97 -10.29 -6.94
CA ALA A 297 8.66 -9.75 -6.59
C ALA A 297 7.62 -9.97 -7.68
N GLY A 298 8.02 -9.85 -8.96
CA GLY A 298 7.18 -10.19 -10.10
C GLY A 298 6.87 -11.68 -10.15
N LEU A 299 7.87 -12.53 -10.00
CA LEU A 299 7.67 -13.99 -9.97
C LEU A 299 6.71 -14.40 -8.83
N ASN A 300 6.85 -13.81 -7.66
CA ASN A 300 5.93 -14.03 -6.55
C ASN A 300 4.49 -13.63 -6.89
N LEU A 301 4.31 -12.52 -7.61
CA LEU A 301 2.99 -12.07 -8.06
C LEU A 301 2.32 -13.12 -8.96
N PHE A 302 3.03 -13.66 -9.96
CA PHE A 302 2.52 -14.71 -10.83
C PHE A 302 2.27 -16.01 -10.06
N ASN A 303 3.17 -16.39 -9.16
CA ASN A 303 3.00 -17.57 -8.32
C ASN A 303 1.81 -17.44 -7.36
N ARG A 304 1.54 -16.23 -6.85
CA ARG A 304 0.32 -15.97 -6.06
C ARG A 304 -0.94 -16.23 -6.87
N ALA A 305 -0.99 -15.83 -8.14
CA ALA A 305 -2.11 -16.13 -9.03
C ALA A 305 -2.26 -17.64 -9.26
N ARG A 306 -1.15 -18.37 -9.44
CA ARG A 306 -1.16 -19.85 -9.56
C ARG A 306 -1.65 -20.54 -8.27
N ILE A 307 -1.25 -20.02 -7.09
CA ILE A 307 -1.72 -20.53 -5.79
C ILE A 307 -3.24 -20.32 -5.67
N ARG A 308 -3.78 -19.16 -6.11
CA ARG A 308 -5.23 -18.90 -6.12
C ARG A 308 -5.95 -19.96 -6.95
N ILE A 309 -5.61 -20.14 -8.21
CA ILE A 309 -6.29 -21.08 -9.11
C ILE A 309 -6.20 -22.53 -8.61
N ARG A 310 -5.01 -22.96 -8.18
CA ARG A 310 -4.85 -24.32 -7.63
C ARG A 310 -5.60 -24.50 -6.31
N GLY A 311 -5.61 -23.47 -5.47
CA GLY A 311 -6.31 -23.49 -4.21
C GLY A 311 -7.83 -23.56 -4.39
N GLU A 312 -8.37 -22.81 -5.35
CA GLU A 312 -9.78 -22.86 -5.72
C GLU A 312 -10.20 -24.25 -6.19
N ARG A 313 -9.40 -24.88 -7.05
CA ARG A 313 -9.62 -26.27 -7.51
C ARG A 313 -9.59 -27.30 -6.36
N LEU A 314 -8.77 -27.09 -5.34
CA LEU A 314 -8.66 -27.96 -4.18
C LEU A 314 -9.65 -27.59 -3.04
N GLY A 315 -10.49 -26.57 -3.24
CA GLY A 315 -11.46 -26.10 -2.25
C GLY A 315 -10.81 -25.47 -1.00
N LEU A 316 -9.64 -24.85 -1.19
CA LEU A 316 -8.94 -24.14 -0.11
C LEU A 316 -9.66 -22.88 0.32
N GLU A 317 -9.70 -22.64 1.62
CA GLU A 317 -10.15 -21.39 2.22
C GLU A 317 -8.98 -20.40 2.36
N SER A 318 -7.80 -20.90 2.78
CA SER A 318 -6.61 -20.05 2.92
C SER A 318 -5.28 -20.80 2.92
N VAL A 319 -4.21 -20.04 2.55
CA VAL A 319 -2.81 -20.44 2.66
C VAL A 319 -2.06 -19.39 3.47
N THR A 320 -1.48 -19.76 4.60
CA THR A 320 -0.83 -18.81 5.52
C THR A 320 0.53 -19.31 5.99
N LEU A 321 1.49 -18.40 6.22
CA LEU A 321 2.72 -18.71 6.96
C LEU A 321 2.68 -18.05 8.32
N SER A 322 2.65 -18.85 9.38
CA SER A 322 2.67 -18.38 10.76
C SER A 322 3.42 -19.38 11.65
N GLY A 323 4.19 -18.86 12.61
CA GLY A 323 4.95 -19.71 13.54
C GLY A 323 5.92 -20.68 12.86
N GLY A 324 6.52 -20.29 11.72
CA GLY A 324 7.43 -21.14 10.95
C GLY A 324 6.73 -22.32 10.27
N ARG A 325 5.45 -22.21 9.93
CA ARG A 325 4.67 -23.25 9.29
C ARG A 325 3.78 -22.69 8.18
N ILE A 326 3.83 -23.30 7.00
CA ILE A 326 2.85 -23.05 5.94
C ILE A 326 1.62 -23.90 6.27
N THR A 327 0.47 -23.24 6.33
CA THR A 327 -0.79 -23.87 6.69
C THR A 327 -1.80 -23.68 5.56
N PHE A 328 -2.38 -24.79 5.11
CA PHE A 328 -3.49 -24.85 4.15
C PHE A 328 -4.76 -25.18 4.91
N LEU A 329 -5.78 -24.33 4.81
CA LEU A 329 -7.09 -24.53 5.41
C LEU A 329 -8.13 -24.76 4.31
N GLY A 330 -9.08 -25.62 4.57
CA GLY A 330 -10.12 -25.99 3.61
C GLY A 330 -9.79 -27.23 2.76
N VAL A 331 -8.60 -27.83 2.92
CA VAL A 331 -8.17 -28.97 2.08
C VAL A 331 -8.50 -30.32 2.70
N ASP A 332 -9.04 -31.21 1.90
CA ASP A 332 -9.20 -32.63 2.23
C ASP A 332 -8.02 -33.43 1.68
N VAL A 333 -7.14 -33.87 2.58
CA VAL A 333 -5.91 -34.57 2.21
C VAL A 333 -6.12 -36.08 2.34
N PRO A 334 -5.99 -36.86 1.25
CA PRO A 334 -6.06 -38.32 1.30
C PRO A 334 -5.03 -38.90 2.27
N LYS A 335 -5.37 -40.01 2.94
CA LYS A 335 -4.49 -40.61 3.97
C LYS A 335 -3.11 -40.98 3.45
N LYS A 336 -3.01 -41.45 2.20
CA LYS A 336 -1.75 -41.79 1.53
C LYS A 336 -0.86 -40.54 1.41
N VAL A 337 -1.42 -39.44 0.88
CA VAL A 337 -0.74 -38.15 0.70
C VAL A 337 -0.34 -37.55 2.05
N ALA A 338 -1.23 -37.58 3.03
CA ALA A 338 -0.94 -37.10 4.37
C ALA A 338 0.25 -37.86 5.01
N PHE A 339 0.36 -39.16 4.77
CA PHE A 339 1.47 -39.98 5.24
C PHE A 339 2.79 -39.63 4.51
N GLU A 340 2.75 -39.42 3.21
CA GLU A 340 3.89 -38.96 2.42
C GLU A 340 4.40 -37.59 2.85
N PHE A 341 3.49 -36.62 3.01
CA PHE A 341 3.82 -35.28 3.49
C PHE A 341 4.39 -35.29 4.92
N LYS A 342 3.87 -36.16 5.80
CA LYS A 342 4.41 -36.35 7.14
C LYS A 342 5.84 -36.87 7.09
N ASN A 343 6.12 -37.87 6.25
CA ASN A 343 7.44 -38.48 6.16
C ASN A 343 8.46 -37.57 5.48
N ARG A 344 8.05 -36.82 4.45
CA ARG A 344 8.92 -35.98 3.63
C ARG A 344 9.17 -34.62 4.27
N TYR A 345 8.12 -33.98 4.80
CA TYR A 345 8.17 -32.59 5.26
C TYR A 345 7.87 -32.43 6.75
N GLY A 346 7.57 -33.47 7.50
CA GLY A 346 7.13 -33.35 8.89
C GLY A 346 5.75 -32.68 9.03
N ALA A 347 4.91 -32.79 7.99
CA ALA A 347 3.59 -32.18 7.98
C ALA A 347 2.67 -32.81 9.04
N VAL A 348 1.74 -32.01 9.56
CA VAL A 348 0.65 -32.45 10.44
C VAL A 348 -0.67 -32.20 9.74
N ASN A 349 -1.42 -33.28 9.51
CA ASN A 349 -2.77 -33.21 8.93
C ASN A 349 -3.82 -33.28 10.03
N PHE A 350 -4.80 -32.38 9.98
CA PHE A 350 -5.96 -32.33 10.89
C PHE A 350 -7.26 -32.52 10.08
N PRO A 351 -7.67 -33.76 9.80
CA PRO A 351 -8.80 -34.05 8.90
C PRO A 351 -10.12 -33.40 9.33
N LYS A 352 -10.39 -33.34 10.65
CA LYS A 352 -11.64 -32.75 11.18
C LYS A 352 -11.77 -31.25 10.93
N SER A 353 -10.65 -30.55 10.80
CA SER A 353 -10.59 -29.11 10.53
C SER A 353 -10.10 -28.82 9.11
N ARG A 354 -10.08 -29.83 8.23
CA ARG A 354 -9.63 -29.70 6.83
C ARG A 354 -8.33 -28.86 6.73
N LYS A 355 -7.33 -29.19 7.56
CA LYS A 355 -6.12 -28.39 7.73
C LYS A 355 -4.88 -29.23 7.58
N LEU A 356 -3.97 -28.81 6.69
CA LEU A 356 -2.62 -29.33 6.54
C LEU A 356 -1.60 -28.27 6.95
N SER A 357 -0.65 -28.63 7.81
CA SER A 357 0.37 -27.71 8.31
C SER A 357 1.77 -28.29 8.09
N VAL A 358 2.60 -27.60 7.33
CA VAL A 358 3.94 -28.04 6.93
C VAL A 358 5.00 -27.12 7.54
N PRO A 359 6.02 -27.65 8.25
CA PRO A 359 7.11 -26.82 8.75
C PRO A 359 7.87 -26.13 7.62
N TYR A 360 8.14 -24.82 7.81
CA TYR A 360 8.93 -24.00 6.90
C TYR A 360 9.99 -23.24 7.71
N LYS A 361 11.26 -23.36 7.33
CA LYS A 361 12.36 -22.63 7.96
C LYS A 361 12.90 -21.61 6.97
N ALA A 362 12.70 -20.31 7.25
CA ALA A 362 13.40 -19.24 6.55
C ALA A 362 14.89 -19.32 6.91
N GLY A 363 15.76 -19.48 5.92
CA GLY A 363 17.21 -19.67 6.00
C GLY A 363 17.91 -19.24 7.28
N ALA A 364 18.18 -20.17 8.17
CA ALA A 364 19.15 -20.04 9.23
C ALA A 364 20.16 -21.18 9.07
N GLY A 365 21.43 -20.81 9.02
CA GLY A 365 22.55 -21.67 8.70
C GLY A 365 22.56 -23.02 9.42
N ALA A 366 23.16 -24.00 8.76
CA ALA A 366 23.34 -25.37 9.20
C ALA A 366 23.77 -25.47 10.66
N GLY A 367 22.89 -26.02 11.50
CA GLY A 367 23.22 -26.33 12.89
C GLY A 367 22.09 -27.06 13.59
N SER A 368 22.30 -28.33 13.79
CA SER A 368 21.60 -29.28 14.65
C SER A 368 20.36 -30.00 14.08
N GLY A 369 20.55 -31.27 13.92
CA GLY A 369 19.74 -32.34 13.48
C GLY A 369 18.31 -32.46 14.03
N LEU A 370 17.53 -33.25 13.30
CA LEU A 370 16.17 -33.72 13.57
C LEU A 370 15.06 -32.71 13.34
N GLY A 371 14.83 -32.36 12.05
CA GLY A 371 13.62 -31.69 11.62
C GLY A 371 13.51 -31.69 10.12
N ARG A 372 12.78 -32.65 9.55
CA ARG A 372 12.39 -32.67 8.14
C ARG A 372 11.43 -31.46 7.91
N GLY A 373 11.92 -30.38 7.34
CA GLY A 373 11.15 -29.20 6.96
C GLY A 373 11.64 -28.70 5.61
N LEU A 374 10.84 -27.91 4.91
CA LEU A 374 11.29 -27.20 3.71
C LEU A 374 12.32 -26.14 4.13
N ASP A 375 13.53 -26.25 3.62
CA ASP A 375 14.59 -25.27 3.83
C ASP A 375 14.52 -24.20 2.73
N ALA A 376 14.52 -22.93 3.12
CA ALA A 376 14.62 -21.80 2.20
C ALA A 376 16.01 -21.64 1.53
N ASN A 377 16.93 -22.58 1.78
CA ASN A 377 18.29 -22.52 1.24
C ASN A 377 18.37 -22.75 -0.29
N ASP A 378 17.27 -23.16 -0.91
CA ASP A 378 17.22 -23.39 -2.37
C ASP A 378 16.83 -22.13 -3.15
N GLY A 379 16.86 -20.93 -2.52
CA GLY A 379 16.43 -19.68 -3.15
C GLY A 379 14.90 -19.56 -3.33
N THR A 380 14.14 -20.54 -2.86
CA THR A 380 12.68 -20.58 -2.96
C THR A 380 12.05 -19.93 -1.72
N GLY A 381 11.51 -18.74 -1.89
CA GLY A 381 10.74 -18.04 -0.85
C GLY A 381 9.45 -18.82 -0.48
N PRO A 382 8.71 -18.35 0.54
CA PRO A 382 7.52 -19.01 1.06
C PRO A 382 6.42 -19.22 0.00
N VAL A 383 6.37 -18.37 -1.01
CA VAL A 383 5.39 -18.43 -2.11
C VAL A 383 5.68 -19.63 -3.02
N ALA A 384 6.93 -19.79 -3.45
CA ALA A 384 7.33 -20.91 -4.28
C ALA A 384 7.22 -22.23 -3.52
N ALA A 385 7.54 -22.23 -2.21
CA ALA A 385 7.35 -23.40 -1.36
C ALA A 385 5.86 -23.79 -1.24
N ALA A 386 4.98 -22.83 -1.03
CA ALA A 386 3.53 -23.09 -0.97
C ALA A 386 3.00 -23.61 -2.30
N LEU A 387 3.43 -23.03 -3.44
CA LEU A 387 3.04 -23.48 -4.78
C LEU A 387 3.49 -24.90 -5.05
N MET A 388 4.74 -25.25 -4.72
CA MET A 388 5.28 -26.61 -4.85
C MET A 388 4.46 -27.63 -4.04
N LEU A 389 4.09 -27.29 -2.80
CA LEU A 389 3.27 -28.15 -1.97
C LEU A 389 1.88 -28.35 -2.57
N LEU A 390 1.27 -27.30 -3.12
CA LEU A 390 -0.04 -27.38 -3.79
C LEU A 390 0.03 -28.23 -5.08
N GLN A 391 1.11 -28.14 -5.82
CA GLN A 391 1.33 -29.01 -7.01
C GLN A 391 1.35 -30.49 -6.63
N GLN A 392 1.98 -30.83 -5.50
CA GLN A 392 2.04 -32.22 -5.02
C GLN A 392 0.71 -32.68 -4.40
N LEU A 393 -0.07 -31.76 -3.83
CA LEU A 393 -1.41 -32.09 -3.34
C LEU A 393 -2.38 -32.39 -4.50
N GLY A 394 -2.32 -31.59 -5.58
CA GLY A 394 -3.19 -31.76 -6.74
C GLY A 394 -2.80 -32.91 -7.66
N ALA A 395 -1.51 -33.31 -7.73
CA ALA A 395 -1.06 -34.43 -8.55
C ALA A 395 -1.57 -35.79 -8.07
N SER A 396 -2.21 -35.86 -6.91
CA SER A 396 -2.78 -37.11 -6.35
C SER A 396 -4.26 -37.30 -6.65
N ASP A 397 -4.92 -36.36 -7.30
CA ASP A 397 -6.32 -36.48 -7.70
C ASP A 397 -6.50 -37.00 -9.13
N ASP A 398 -5.39 -37.10 -9.92
CA ASP A 398 -5.38 -37.61 -11.30
C ASP A 398 -5.00 -39.11 -11.40
N ASP A 399 -4.74 -39.83 -10.30
CA ASP A 399 -4.52 -41.28 -10.20
C ASP A 399 -5.68 -41.93 -9.38
#